data_88a824dcdce2ef055a1a44bebd329826
#
_entry.id   88a824dcdce2ef055a1a44bebd329826
#
_cell.length_a   1.000
_cell.length_b   1.000
_cell.length_c   1.000
_cell.angle_alpha   90.00
_cell.angle_beta   90.00
_cell.angle_gamma   90.00
#
_symmetry.space_group_name_H-M   'P 1'
#
loop_
_entity.id
_entity.type
_entity.pdbx_description
1 polymer ?
#
loop_
_entity_poly.entity_id
_entity_poly.type
_entity_poly.pdbx_seq_one_letter_code
_entity_poly.pdbx_strand_id
1 'polypeptide(L)'
;MIHRMLKLPERQSCLLFGPRQTGKSTLVRSVLPAGAWTVDLLEHDTAMRYAKDPSLFRREAESKIASGARTIFVDEVQKVPALLDEVHSLIEKHKARFILTGSSARKLKRGGANLLAGRAVMRRLHPLTLQELGESFDLERAQERMYDWKRRG
;
A
#
# COMPACT_ATOMS: atom_id res chain seq x y z
N MET A 1 -6.23 -18.08 3.92
CA MET A 1 -6.02 -16.77 3.27
C MET A 1 -6.41 -16.88 1.80
N ILE A 2 -7.22 -15.95 1.29
CA ILE A 2 -7.67 -15.98 -0.11
C ILE A 2 -6.49 -15.59 -1.00
N HIS A 3 -6.20 -16.43 -2.01
CA HIS A 3 -5.15 -16.15 -2.98
C HIS A 3 -5.61 -15.04 -3.94
N ARG A 4 -4.83 -13.95 -4.01
CA ARG A 4 -5.15 -12.82 -4.90
C ARG A 4 -4.50 -13.06 -6.26
N MET A 5 -5.26 -12.75 -7.33
CA MET A 5 -4.75 -12.86 -8.71
C MET A 5 -3.71 -11.77 -9.01
N LEU A 6 -3.80 -10.61 -8.35
CA LEU A 6 -2.84 -9.53 -8.54
C LEU A 6 -1.47 -9.91 -7.97
N LYS A 7 -0.45 -9.87 -8.82
CA LYS A 7 0.96 -10.02 -8.42
C LYS A 7 1.65 -8.66 -8.36
N LEU A 8 2.41 -8.45 -7.30
CA LEU A 8 3.26 -7.26 -7.18
C LEU A 8 4.58 -7.48 -7.92
N PRO A 9 5.18 -6.41 -8.50
CA PRO A 9 6.48 -6.54 -9.15
C PRO A 9 7.54 -6.93 -8.12
N GLU A 10 8.39 -7.89 -8.45
CA GLU A 10 9.37 -8.45 -7.51
C GLU A 10 10.55 -7.52 -7.23
N ARG A 11 10.98 -6.75 -8.23
CA ARG A 11 12.20 -5.93 -8.15
C ARG A 11 11.97 -4.44 -8.21
N GLN A 12 10.83 -4.01 -8.74
CA GLN A 12 10.51 -2.60 -8.90
C GLN A 12 9.72 -2.07 -7.71
N SER A 13 9.89 -0.79 -7.42
CA SER A 13 9.00 -0.08 -6.49
C SER A 13 7.57 -0.05 -7.03
N CYS A 14 6.59 -0.08 -6.14
CA CYS A 14 5.19 -0.21 -6.49
C CYS A 14 4.31 0.69 -5.63
N LEU A 15 3.36 1.36 -6.28
CA LEU A 15 2.22 2.03 -5.65
C LEU A 15 0.97 1.17 -5.84
N LEU A 16 0.46 0.61 -4.75
CA LEU A 16 -0.73 -0.23 -4.76
C LEU A 16 -1.93 0.55 -4.26
N PHE A 17 -2.85 0.86 -5.15
CA PHE A 17 -4.10 1.54 -4.83
C PHE A 17 -5.28 0.58 -4.79
N GLY A 18 -6.32 0.99 -4.09
CA GLY A 18 -7.59 0.27 -4.06
C GLY A 18 -8.45 0.75 -2.88
N PRO A 19 -9.75 0.48 -2.92
CA PRO A 19 -10.67 0.85 -1.84
C PRO A 19 -10.18 0.36 -0.48
N ARG A 20 -10.70 0.96 0.58
CA ARG A 20 -10.44 0.46 1.94
C ARG A 20 -10.95 -0.97 2.07
N GLN A 21 -10.30 -1.76 2.93
CA GLN A 21 -10.67 -3.15 3.23
C GLN A 21 -10.63 -4.13 2.03
N THR A 22 -9.88 -3.80 0.97
CA THR A 22 -9.66 -4.75 -0.14
C THR A 22 -8.51 -5.72 0.09
N GLY A 23 -7.83 -5.62 1.24
CA GLY A 23 -6.72 -6.52 1.59
C GLY A 23 -5.35 -6.08 1.02
N LYS A 24 -5.15 -4.79 0.70
CA LYS A 24 -3.86 -4.27 0.20
C LYS A 24 -2.70 -4.61 1.13
N SER A 25 -2.81 -4.21 2.39
CA SER A 25 -1.77 -4.43 3.40
C SER A 25 -1.52 -5.92 3.63
N THR A 26 -2.57 -6.73 3.64
CA THR A 26 -2.49 -8.19 3.74
C THR A 26 -1.74 -8.79 2.56
N LEU A 27 -2.06 -8.35 1.34
CA LEU A 27 -1.37 -8.79 0.12
C LEU A 27 0.11 -8.42 0.16
N VAL A 28 0.44 -7.19 0.51
CA VAL A 28 1.85 -6.75 0.60
C VAL A 28 2.60 -7.57 1.64
N ARG A 29 2.05 -7.69 2.86
CA ARG A 29 2.69 -8.45 3.95
C ARG A 29 2.92 -9.91 3.61
N SER A 30 2.06 -10.52 2.81
CA SER A 30 2.23 -11.93 2.38
C SER A 30 3.42 -12.16 1.44
N VAL A 31 3.95 -11.10 0.82
CA VAL A 31 5.05 -11.17 -0.15
C VAL A 31 6.29 -10.38 0.27
N LEU A 32 6.27 -9.78 1.47
CA LEU A 32 7.45 -9.07 1.98
C LEU A 32 8.58 -10.04 2.28
N PRO A 33 9.81 -9.71 1.85
CA PRO A 33 10.98 -10.51 2.23
C PRO A 33 11.30 -10.32 3.73
N ALA A 34 12.00 -11.30 4.30
CA ALA A 34 12.58 -11.17 5.62
C ALA A 34 13.52 -9.94 5.67
N GLY A 35 13.47 -9.18 6.75
CA GLY A 35 14.27 -7.95 6.91
C GLY A 35 13.68 -6.71 6.21
N ALA A 36 12.49 -6.80 5.61
CA ALA A 36 11.79 -5.61 5.14
C ALA A 36 11.41 -4.68 6.31
N TRP A 37 11.61 -3.38 6.11
CA TRP A 37 11.14 -2.38 7.07
C TRP A 37 9.73 -1.94 6.73
N THR A 38 8.83 -1.97 7.73
CA THR A 38 7.42 -1.58 7.56
C THR A 38 7.11 -0.33 8.37
N VAL A 39 6.44 0.62 7.71
CA VAL A 39 5.92 1.86 8.30
C VAL A 39 4.41 1.86 8.13
N ASP A 40 3.67 1.84 9.23
CA ASP A 40 2.20 1.89 9.25
C ASP A 40 1.74 3.31 9.60
N LEU A 41 1.22 4.02 8.60
CA LEU A 41 0.72 5.38 8.78
C LEU A 41 -0.73 5.43 9.30
N LEU A 42 -1.37 4.28 9.55
CA LEU A 42 -2.60 4.24 10.35
C LEU A 42 -2.32 4.48 11.83
N GLU A 43 -1.12 4.18 12.28
CA GLU A 43 -0.68 4.56 13.62
C GLU A 43 -0.53 6.08 13.71
N HIS A 44 -1.34 6.69 14.56
CA HIS A 44 -1.44 8.15 14.68
C HIS A 44 -0.09 8.80 15.00
N ASP A 45 0.63 8.28 15.97
CA ASP A 45 1.92 8.82 16.40
C ASP A 45 2.98 8.76 15.31
N THR A 46 3.03 7.64 14.57
CA THR A 46 3.92 7.46 13.42
C THR A 46 3.58 8.47 12.31
N ALA A 47 2.31 8.60 11.95
CA ALA A 47 1.87 9.57 10.95
C ALA A 47 2.17 11.01 11.35
N MET A 48 1.93 11.37 12.62
CA MET A 48 2.21 12.72 13.13
C MET A 48 3.70 13.06 13.15
N ARG A 49 4.56 12.11 13.53
CA ARG A 49 6.01 12.30 13.51
C ARG A 49 6.52 12.65 12.12
N TYR A 50 6.10 11.89 11.10
CA TYR A 50 6.51 12.11 9.73
C TYR A 50 5.81 13.28 9.05
N ALA A 51 4.57 13.59 9.44
CA ALA A 51 3.89 14.80 8.95
C ALA A 51 4.58 16.08 9.44
N LYS A 52 5.06 16.07 10.70
CA LYS A 52 5.80 17.18 11.30
C LYS A 52 7.19 17.35 10.70
N ASP A 53 7.89 16.26 10.43
CA ASP A 53 9.22 16.25 9.83
C ASP A 53 9.37 15.07 8.84
N PRO A 54 9.00 15.27 7.56
CA PRO A 54 9.18 14.23 6.54
C PRO A 54 10.62 13.75 6.37
N SER A 55 11.59 14.62 6.64
CA SER A 55 13.02 14.27 6.57
C SER A 55 13.43 13.22 7.61
N LEU A 56 12.67 13.10 8.69
CA LEU A 56 12.87 12.04 9.67
C LEU A 56 12.67 10.65 9.03
N PHE A 57 11.61 10.49 8.22
CA PHE A 57 11.39 9.25 7.48
C PHE A 57 12.60 8.92 6.59
N ARG A 58 13.12 9.90 5.85
CA ARG A 58 14.31 9.70 5.02
C ARG A 58 15.51 9.21 5.83
N ARG A 59 15.82 9.86 6.95
CA ARG A 59 16.95 9.46 7.82
C ARG A 59 16.78 8.06 8.39
N GLU A 60 15.58 7.72 8.83
CA GLU A 60 15.28 6.37 9.33
C GLU A 60 15.38 5.33 8.21
N ALA A 61 14.86 5.62 7.02
CA ALA A 61 14.96 4.74 5.85
C ALA A 61 16.42 4.51 5.45
N GLU A 62 17.24 5.56 5.40
CA GLU A 62 18.68 5.47 5.10
C GLU A 62 19.41 4.59 6.13
N SER A 63 19.07 4.74 7.41
CA SER A 63 19.60 3.88 8.48
C SER A 63 19.21 2.41 8.30
N LYS A 64 17.96 2.13 7.94
CA LYS A 64 17.48 0.77 7.66
C LYS A 64 18.16 0.17 6.43
N ILE A 65 18.33 0.94 5.37
CA ILE A 65 19.05 0.51 4.17
C ILE A 65 20.51 0.20 4.49
N ALA A 66 21.17 1.05 5.25
CA ALA A 66 22.55 0.81 5.71
C ALA A 66 22.67 -0.46 6.56
N SER A 67 21.65 -0.81 7.33
CA SER A 67 21.55 -2.05 8.11
C SER A 67 21.14 -3.28 7.29
N GLY A 68 20.94 -3.15 5.98
CA GLY A 68 20.68 -4.27 5.07
C GLY A 68 19.24 -4.40 4.57
N ALA A 69 18.31 -3.52 4.96
CA ALA A 69 16.96 -3.53 4.41
C ALA A 69 16.99 -3.24 2.90
N ARG A 70 16.39 -4.13 2.11
CA ARG A 70 16.27 -3.98 0.64
C ARG A 70 14.88 -3.64 0.18
N THR A 71 13.89 -3.83 1.04
CA THR A 71 12.48 -3.52 0.78
C THR A 71 11.92 -2.71 1.95
N ILE A 72 11.24 -1.63 1.62
CA ILE A 72 10.56 -0.76 2.57
C ILE A 72 9.08 -0.71 2.18
N PHE A 73 8.23 -1.03 3.13
CA PHE A 73 6.78 -0.97 2.97
C PHE A 73 6.20 0.20 3.75
N VAL A 74 5.48 1.09 3.07
CA VAL A 74 4.76 2.21 3.67
C VAL A 74 3.27 2.01 3.45
N ASP A 75 2.53 1.77 4.52
CA ASP A 75 1.09 1.52 4.50
C ASP A 75 0.30 2.82 4.65
N GLU A 76 -0.69 3.02 3.78
CA GLU A 76 -1.61 4.17 3.78
C GLU A 76 -0.91 5.54 3.58
N VAL A 77 -0.04 5.62 2.57
CA VAL A 77 0.82 6.79 2.29
C VAL A 77 0.05 8.11 2.11
N GLN A 78 -1.25 8.06 1.77
CA GLN A 78 -2.08 9.27 1.67
C GLN A 78 -2.29 9.99 3.02
N LYS A 79 -1.96 9.35 4.13
CA LYS A 79 -1.97 9.98 5.46
C LYS A 79 -0.88 11.05 5.60
N VAL A 80 0.26 10.84 4.94
CA VAL A 80 1.39 11.77 4.92
C VAL A 80 1.93 11.88 3.49
N PRO A 81 1.26 12.61 2.59
CA PRO A 81 1.63 12.69 1.17
C PRO A 81 3.05 13.21 0.91
N ALA A 82 3.58 14.04 1.82
CA ALA A 82 4.95 14.57 1.73
C ALA A 82 6.03 13.47 1.71
N LEU A 83 5.71 12.27 2.20
CA LEU A 83 6.65 11.13 2.13
C LEU A 83 6.94 10.68 0.70
N LEU A 84 6.09 10.99 -0.28
CA LEU A 84 6.36 10.65 -1.68
C LEU A 84 7.62 11.32 -2.22
N ASP A 85 7.89 12.57 -1.82
CA ASP A 85 9.11 13.28 -2.22
C ASP A 85 10.34 12.64 -1.58
N GLU A 86 10.23 12.24 -0.31
CA GLU A 86 11.30 11.52 0.38
C GLU A 86 11.57 10.14 -0.24
N VAL A 87 10.52 9.39 -0.56
CA VAL A 87 10.62 8.09 -1.26
C VAL A 87 11.27 8.28 -2.64
N HIS A 88 10.86 9.31 -3.39
CA HIS A 88 11.46 9.64 -4.68
C HIS A 88 12.98 9.84 -4.54
N SER A 89 13.40 10.67 -3.60
CA SER A 89 14.82 10.93 -3.33
C SER A 89 15.57 9.64 -2.94
N LEU A 90 14.95 8.79 -2.12
CA LEU A 90 15.55 7.52 -1.68
C LEU A 90 15.71 6.52 -2.82
N ILE A 91 14.73 6.42 -3.74
CA ILE A 91 14.82 5.56 -4.92
C ILE A 91 15.97 6.01 -5.83
N GLU A 92 16.15 7.33 -6.01
CA GLU A 92 17.24 7.89 -6.82
C GLU A 92 18.63 7.59 -6.23
N LYS A 93 18.75 7.66 -4.91
CA LYS A 93 20.04 7.55 -4.22
C LYS A 93 20.42 6.11 -3.83
N HIS A 94 19.43 5.26 -3.62
CA HIS A 94 19.62 3.93 -3.06
C HIS A 94 18.95 2.85 -3.94
N LYS A 95 19.51 1.65 -3.93
CA LYS A 95 18.94 0.49 -4.62
C LYS A 95 17.87 -0.24 -3.78
N ALA A 96 17.08 0.50 -3.00
CA ALA A 96 16.01 -0.05 -2.21
C ALA A 96 14.68 -0.06 -2.98
N ARG A 97 13.88 -1.10 -2.77
CA ARG A 97 12.54 -1.25 -3.31
C ARG A 97 11.53 -0.68 -2.33
N PHE A 98 10.64 0.17 -2.80
CA PHE A 98 9.55 0.71 -2.02
C PHE A 98 8.22 0.12 -2.46
N ILE A 99 7.42 -0.34 -1.51
CA ILE A 99 6.03 -0.73 -1.74
C ILE A 99 5.19 0.23 -0.93
N LEU A 100 4.31 0.99 -1.59
CA LEU A 100 3.44 1.95 -0.95
C LEU A 100 2.00 1.55 -1.19
N THR A 101 1.15 1.61 -0.18
CA THR A 101 -0.29 1.42 -0.34
C THR A 101 -1.04 2.72 -0.13
N GLY A 102 -2.20 2.83 -0.76
CA GLY A 102 -3.08 3.97 -0.57
C GLY A 102 -4.51 3.67 -1.00
N SER A 103 -5.46 4.40 -0.43
CA SER A 103 -6.88 4.23 -0.77
C SER A 103 -7.25 4.90 -2.10
N SER A 104 -6.52 5.92 -2.54
CA SER A 104 -6.84 6.65 -3.76
C SER A 104 -5.64 7.42 -4.31
N ALA A 105 -5.29 7.17 -5.57
CA ALA A 105 -4.30 7.97 -6.31
C ALA A 105 -4.74 9.44 -6.46
N ARG A 106 -6.05 9.69 -6.57
CA ARG A 106 -6.60 11.04 -6.72
C ARG A 106 -6.33 11.91 -5.51
N LYS A 107 -6.42 11.35 -4.30
CA LYS A 107 -6.12 12.09 -3.05
C LYS A 107 -4.66 12.53 -3.01
N LEU A 108 -3.75 11.68 -3.45
CA LEU A 108 -2.32 12.01 -3.53
C LEU A 108 -2.03 13.06 -4.60
N LYS A 109 -2.65 12.96 -5.78
CA LYS A 109 -2.50 13.96 -6.86
C LYS A 109 -2.98 15.35 -6.46
N ARG A 110 -4.07 15.45 -5.69
CA ARG A 110 -4.59 16.73 -5.18
C ARG A 110 -3.61 17.43 -4.23
N GLY A 111 -2.75 16.69 -3.55
CA GLY A 111 -1.67 17.24 -2.73
C GLY A 111 -0.46 17.76 -3.51
N GLY A 112 -0.52 17.82 -4.85
CA GLY A 112 0.59 18.27 -5.71
C GLY A 112 1.74 17.28 -5.81
N ALA A 113 1.62 16.10 -5.24
CA ALA A 113 2.65 15.09 -5.27
C ALA A 113 2.77 14.46 -6.66
N ASN A 114 3.98 14.46 -7.19
CA ASN A 114 4.32 13.65 -8.36
C ASN A 114 4.37 12.18 -7.90
N LEU A 115 3.46 11.35 -8.40
CA LEU A 115 3.28 9.95 -7.97
C LEU A 115 4.44 9.04 -8.40
N LEU A 116 5.68 9.38 -8.05
CA LEU A 116 6.89 8.61 -8.36
C LEU A 116 7.00 8.30 -9.87
N ALA A 117 6.66 9.28 -10.72
CA ALA A 117 6.58 9.12 -12.16
C ALA A 117 7.86 8.47 -12.73
N GLY A 118 7.69 7.35 -13.42
CA GLY A 118 8.78 6.58 -14.02
C GLY A 118 9.65 5.76 -13.04
N ARG A 119 9.40 5.86 -11.71
CA ARG A 119 10.23 5.18 -10.69
C ARG A 119 9.51 4.06 -9.96
N ALA A 120 8.19 4.06 -10.01
CA ALA A 120 7.36 3.03 -9.40
C ALA A 120 6.25 2.58 -10.35
N VAL A 121 5.95 1.30 -10.31
CA VAL A 121 4.82 0.72 -11.04
C VAL A 121 3.54 0.96 -10.26
N MET A 122 2.52 1.47 -10.92
CA MET A 122 1.19 1.59 -10.32
C MET A 122 0.38 0.31 -10.51
N ARG A 123 -0.23 -0.17 -9.44
CA ARG A 123 -1.16 -1.31 -9.44
C ARG A 123 -2.43 -0.93 -8.70
N ARG A 124 -3.54 -1.55 -9.09
CA ARG A 124 -4.84 -1.38 -8.44
C ARG A 124 -5.35 -2.71 -7.96
N LEU A 125 -5.69 -2.79 -6.67
CA LEU A 125 -6.36 -3.93 -6.09
C LEU A 125 -7.85 -3.64 -6.00
N HIS A 126 -8.63 -4.48 -6.67
CA HIS A 126 -10.09 -4.43 -6.61
C HIS A 126 -10.59 -5.30 -5.44
N PRO A 127 -11.86 -5.15 -5.03
CA PRO A 127 -12.51 -6.13 -4.16
C PRO A 127 -12.37 -7.54 -4.72
N LEU A 128 -12.57 -8.54 -3.86
CA LEU A 128 -12.47 -9.94 -4.26
C LEU A 128 -13.39 -10.25 -5.45
N THR A 129 -12.84 -10.91 -6.45
CA THR A 129 -13.58 -11.41 -7.61
C THR A 129 -14.16 -12.79 -7.31
N LEU A 130 -15.14 -13.22 -8.11
CA LEU A 130 -15.70 -14.57 -8.00
C LEU A 130 -14.62 -15.64 -8.17
N GLN A 131 -13.66 -15.42 -9.06
CA GLN A 131 -12.55 -16.34 -9.27
C GLN A 131 -11.62 -16.44 -8.04
N GLU A 132 -11.38 -15.33 -7.34
CA GLU A 132 -10.58 -15.32 -6.11
C GLU A 132 -11.31 -15.95 -4.92
N LEU A 133 -12.64 -15.87 -4.89
CA LEU A 133 -13.47 -16.50 -3.88
C LEU A 133 -13.59 -18.02 -4.08
N GLY A 134 -13.54 -18.50 -5.34
CA GLY A 134 -13.58 -19.91 -5.68
C GLY A 134 -14.78 -20.64 -5.03
N GLU A 135 -14.52 -21.83 -4.47
CA GLU A 135 -15.53 -22.65 -3.78
C GLU A 135 -16.06 -22.02 -2.49
N SER A 136 -15.40 -21.01 -1.94
CA SER A 136 -15.90 -20.27 -0.76
C SER A 136 -17.00 -19.27 -1.09
N PHE A 137 -17.33 -19.09 -2.38
CA PHE A 137 -18.40 -18.20 -2.81
C PHE A 137 -19.74 -18.95 -2.80
N ASP A 138 -20.60 -18.55 -1.87
CA ASP A 138 -21.98 -19.01 -1.78
C ASP A 138 -22.93 -17.96 -2.37
N LEU A 139 -23.43 -18.25 -3.58
CA LEU A 139 -24.33 -17.38 -4.33
C LEU A 139 -25.66 -17.17 -3.59
N GLU A 140 -26.20 -18.21 -2.96
CA GLU A 140 -27.48 -18.14 -2.24
C GLU A 140 -27.35 -17.20 -1.04
N ARG A 141 -26.30 -17.35 -0.24
CA ARG A 141 -25.99 -16.47 0.88
C ARG A 141 -25.74 -15.02 0.46
N ALA A 142 -25.10 -14.81 -0.69
CA ALA A 142 -24.87 -13.48 -1.23
C ALA A 142 -26.18 -12.82 -1.67
N GLN A 143 -27.10 -13.58 -2.26
CA GLN A 143 -28.43 -13.10 -2.65
C GLN A 143 -29.29 -12.78 -1.42
N GLU A 144 -29.34 -13.64 -0.41
CA GLU A 144 -30.05 -13.39 0.85
C GLU A 144 -29.61 -12.08 1.52
N ARG A 145 -28.29 -11.83 1.64
CA ARG A 145 -27.76 -10.60 2.19
C ARG A 145 -28.12 -9.36 1.35
N MET A 146 -28.21 -9.50 0.04
CA MET A 146 -28.61 -8.40 -0.85
C MET A 146 -30.10 -8.07 -0.70
N TYR A 147 -30.96 -9.09 -0.49
CA TYR A 147 -32.39 -8.92 -0.22
C TYR A 147 -32.63 -8.27 1.15
N ASP A 148 -31.91 -8.70 2.16
CA ASP A 148 -31.99 -8.11 3.51
C ASP A 148 -31.54 -6.65 3.53
N TRP A 149 -30.52 -6.29 2.78
CA TRP A 149 -30.06 -4.91 2.65
C TRP A 149 -31.10 -4.02 1.99
N LYS A 150 -31.76 -4.51 0.92
CA LYS A 150 -32.85 -3.79 0.23
C LYS A 150 -34.12 -3.60 1.09
N ARG A 151 -34.34 -4.47 2.07
CA ARG A 151 -35.46 -4.34 3.01
C ARG A 151 -35.22 -3.36 4.16
N ARG A 152 -33.97 -3.09 4.49
CA ARG A 152 -33.58 -2.19 5.61
C ARG A 152 -33.30 -0.76 5.16
N GLY A 153 -33.22 -0.47 3.88
CA GLY A 153 -33.10 0.85 3.26
C GLY A 153 -34.41 1.34 2.72
#